data_709f6f5f86530c768fe3568cc22c0621
#
_entry.id   709f6f5f86530c768fe3568cc22c0621
#
_cell.length_a   1.000
_cell.length_b   1.000
_cell.length_c   1.000
_cell.angle_alpha   90.00
_cell.angle_beta   90.00
_cell.angle_gamma   90.00
#
_symmetry.space_group_name_H-M   'P 1'
#
loop_
_entity.id
_entity.type
_entity.pdbx_description
1 polymer ?
#
loop_
_entity_poly.entity_id
_entity_poly.type
_entity_poly.pdbx_seq_one_letter_code
_entity_poly.pdbx_strand_id
1 'polypeptide(L)' 'VRFDKEYLRIVDGVKGVYVDNGYSVKFKTVDIIYEGDTYYLSRLNYTGEEQLNIFDKLIASKTELYDGMPLSDL' A
#
# COMPACT_ATOMS: atom_id res chain seq x y z
N VAL A 1 5.24 6.15 -8.26
CA VAL A 1 5.64 4.84 -7.72
C VAL A 1 4.96 3.73 -8.51
N ARG A 2 5.74 2.75 -8.93
CA ARG A 2 5.22 1.56 -9.60
C ARG A 2 5.10 0.43 -8.57
N PHE A 3 3.96 -0.29 -8.61
CA PHE A 3 3.79 -1.48 -7.78
C PHE A 3 2.92 -2.51 -8.50
N ASP A 4 3.12 -3.79 -8.17
CA ASP A 4 2.37 -4.88 -8.79
C ASP A 4 0.91 -4.86 -8.34
N LYS A 5 0.01 -5.25 -9.23
CA LYS A 5 -1.44 -5.23 -8.95
C LYS A 5 -1.83 -6.05 -7.75
N GLU A 6 -1.06 -7.08 -7.40
CA GLU A 6 -1.36 -7.93 -6.25
C GLU A 6 -1.37 -7.19 -4.91
N TYR A 7 -0.68 -6.04 -4.84
CA TYR A 7 -0.60 -5.25 -3.61
C TYR A 7 -1.80 -4.34 -3.39
N LEU A 8 -2.59 -4.07 -4.44
CA LEU A 8 -3.72 -3.16 -4.32
C LEU A 8 -4.80 -3.75 -3.43
N ARG A 9 -5.31 -2.93 -2.51
CA ARG A 9 -6.45 -3.27 -1.66
C ARG A 9 -7.44 -2.12 -1.69
N ILE A 10 -8.72 -2.47 -1.51
CA ILE A 10 -9.78 -1.47 -1.42
C ILE A 10 -10.42 -1.64 -0.04
N VAL A 11 -10.30 -0.60 0.79
CA VAL A 11 -10.83 -0.59 2.15
C VAL A 11 -11.82 0.56 2.26
N ASP A 12 -13.07 0.24 2.54
CA ASP A 12 -14.15 1.22 2.63
C ASP A 12 -14.25 2.12 1.37
N GLY A 13 -14.03 1.50 0.20
CA GLY A 13 -14.08 2.22 -1.07
C GLY A 13 -12.81 3.00 -1.41
N VAL A 14 -11.78 2.96 -0.57
CA VAL A 14 -10.52 3.67 -0.78
C VAL A 14 -9.46 2.71 -1.29
N LYS A 15 -8.84 3.06 -2.41
CA LYS A 15 -7.72 2.29 -2.97
C LYS A 15 -6.44 2.59 -2.21
N GLY A 16 -5.72 1.53 -1.86
CA GLY A 16 -4.46 1.68 -1.15
C GLY A 16 -3.65 0.40 -1.14
N VAL A 17 -2.59 0.42 -0.37
CA VAL A 17 -1.69 -0.71 -0.16
C VAL A 17 -1.33 -0.78 1.31
N TYR A 18 -0.95 -1.98 1.76
CA TYR A 18 -0.40 -2.13 3.10
C TYR A 18 1.11 -2.08 3.05
N VAL A 19 1.71 -1.35 3.97
CA VAL A 19 3.16 -1.18 4.07
C VAL A 19 3.66 -1.54 5.46
N ASP A 20 4.94 -1.91 5.52
CA ASP A 20 5.67 -2.17 6.75
C ASP A 20 6.30 -0.85 7.21
N ASN A 21 5.85 -0.32 8.35
CA ASN A 21 6.43 0.92 8.89
C ASN A 21 7.51 0.67 9.96
N GLY A 22 8.00 -0.58 10.05
CA GLY A 22 9.06 -0.95 10.97
C GLY A 22 8.58 -1.71 12.21
N TYR A 23 7.32 -1.60 12.59
CA TYR A 23 6.75 -2.30 13.75
C TYR A 23 5.29 -2.71 13.57
N SER A 24 4.60 -2.14 12.63
CA SER A 24 3.21 -2.51 12.34
C SER A 24 2.90 -2.37 10.86
N VAL A 25 1.75 -2.92 10.46
CA VAL A 25 1.20 -2.77 9.13
C VAL A 25 0.45 -1.43 9.09
N LYS A 26 0.68 -0.65 8.05
CA LYS A 26 -0.03 0.61 7.83
C LYS A 26 -0.69 0.61 6.47
N PHE A 27 -1.96 1.01 6.41
CA PHE A 27 -2.66 1.22 5.15
C PHE A 27 -2.34 2.61 4.61
N LYS A 28 -1.83 2.66 3.38
CA LYS A 28 -1.55 3.93 2.71
C LYS A 28 -2.36 4.04 1.44
N THR A 29 -2.98 5.20 1.22
CA THR A 29 -3.77 5.44 0.03
C THR A 29 -2.88 5.63 -1.19
N VAL A 30 -3.40 5.30 -2.36
CA VAL A 30 -2.71 5.48 -3.64
C VAL A 30 -3.59 6.29 -4.58
N ASP A 31 -2.95 7.14 -5.37
CA ASP A 31 -3.60 7.87 -6.47
C ASP A 31 -3.08 7.28 -7.76
N ILE A 32 -3.87 6.39 -8.36
CA ILE A 32 -3.45 5.64 -9.56
C ILE A 32 -3.58 6.56 -10.76
N ILE A 33 -2.46 6.79 -11.45
CA ILE A 33 -2.40 7.62 -12.64
C ILE A 33 -2.23 6.82 -13.92
N TYR A 34 -1.90 5.53 -13.80
CA TYR A 34 -1.77 4.62 -14.94
C TYR A 34 -1.94 3.17 -14.50
N GLU A 35 -2.64 2.40 -15.29
CA GLU A 35 -2.79 0.96 -15.09
C GLU A 35 -2.12 0.21 -16.24
N GLY A 36 -1.08 -0.56 -15.92
CA GLY A 36 -0.45 -1.50 -16.86
C GLY A 36 -1.09 -2.87 -16.80
N ASP A 37 -0.51 -3.84 -17.51
CA ASP A 37 -1.06 -5.20 -17.52
C ASP A 37 -0.91 -5.89 -16.16
N THR A 38 0.21 -5.68 -15.49
CA THR A 38 0.54 -6.36 -14.23
C THR A 38 0.85 -5.41 -13.09
N TYR A 39 0.78 -4.11 -13.32
CA TYR A 39 1.22 -3.10 -12.37
C TYR A 39 0.36 -1.85 -12.43
N TYR A 40 0.48 -1.02 -11.40
CA TYR A 40 -0.06 0.34 -11.36
C TYR A 40 1.06 1.34 -11.19
N LEU A 41 0.86 2.56 -11.73
CA LEU A 41 1.66 3.72 -11.37
C LEU A 41 0.82 4.61 -10.48
N SER A 42 1.36 5.00 -9.34
CA SER A 42 0.72 5.95 -8.46
C SER A 42 1.50 7.26 -8.42
N ARG A 43 0.76 8.35 -8.20
CA ARG A 43 1.35 9.67 -8.07
C ARG A 43 2.22 9.71 -6.82
N LEU A 44 3.41 10.30 -6.93
CA LEU A 44 4.25 10.57 -5.76
C LEU A 44 3.66 11.75 -5.00
N ASN A 45 3.53 11.59 -3.69
CA ASN A 45 3.14 12.68 -2.82
C ASN A 45 4.14 12.76 -1.67
N TYR A 46 4.88 13.84 -1.60
CA TYR A 46 5.94 14.02 -0.62
C TYR A 46 5.43 14.58 0.71
N THR A 47 4.16 14.94 0.82
CA THR A 47 3.64 15.66 1.96
C THR A 47 2.67 14.86 2.83
N GLY A 48 2.21 13.70 2.39
CA GLY A 48 1.23 12.90 3.12
C GLY A 48 1.82 11.64 3.71
N GLU A 49 1.77 11.51 5.04
CA GLU A 49 2.19 10.26 5.70
C GLU A 49 1.26 9.09 5.39
N GLU A 50 0.04 9.39 4.95
CA GLU A 50 -0.98 8.38 4.65
C GLU A 50 -0.99 7.97 3.19
N GLN A 51 -0.11 8.53 2.38
CA GLN A 51 0.03 8.18 0.98
C GLN A 51 1.31 7.40 0.73
N LEU A 52 1.22 6.47 -0.23
CA LEU A 52 2.37 5.67 -0.63
C LEU A 52 3.50 6.57 -1.13
N ASN A 53 4.70 6.31 -0.65
CA ASN A 53 5.90 7.00 -1.12
C ASN A 53 6.97 6.00 -1.57
N ILE A 54 8.04 6.51 -2.19
CA ILE A 54 9.03 5.70 -2.91
C ILE A 54 9.81 4.74 -2.02
N PHE A 55 9.91 5.02 -0.72
CA PHE A 55 10.67 4.17 0.21
C PHE A 55 9.80 3.20 1.00
N ASP A 56 8.50 3.20 0.75
CA ASP A 56 7.61 2.30 1.46
C ASP A 56 7.83 0.85 1.04
N LYS A 57 7.78 -0.03 2.03
CA LYS A 57 7.95 -1.46 1.84
C LYS A 57 6.57 -2.12 1.80
N LEU A 58 6.15 -2.56 0.62
CA LEU A 58 4.82 -3.12 0.42
C LEU A 58 4.72 -4.52 1.01
N ILE A 59 3.54 -4.84 1.53
CA ILE A 59 3.23 -6.15 2.08
C ILE A 59 2.15 -6.80 1.21
N ALA A 60 2.44 -8.02 0.74
CA ALA A 60 1.45 -8.91 0.16
C ALA A 60 1.33 -10.12 1.07
N SER A 61 0.12 -10.43 1.50
CA SER A 61 -0.13 -11.58 2.36
C SER A 61 -1.45 -12.23 1.98
N LYS A 62 -1.52 -13.56 2.14
CA LYS A 62 -2.78 -14.30 2.00
C LYS A 62 -3.67 -14.12 3.23
N THR A 63 -3.09 -13.66 4.34
CA THR A 63 -3.83 -13.32 5.55
C THR A 63 -4.48 -11.96 5.38
N GLU A 64 -5.65 -11.79 5.94
CA GLU A 64 -6.33 -10.50 5.92
C GLU A 64 -5.53 -9.49 6.75
N LEU A 65 -5.07 -8.42 6.08
CA LEU A 65 -4.29 -7.36 6.72
C LEU A 65 -5.23 -6.24 7.19
N TYR A 66 -4.81 -5.54 8.23
CA TYR A 66 -5.53 -4.35 8.70
C TYR A 66 -4.52 -3.31 9.21
N ASP A 67 -4.94 -2.05 9.18
CA ASP A 67 -4.11 -0.94 9.62
C ASP A 67 -3.83 -1.06 11.13
N GLY A 68 -2.56 -0.97 11.49
CA GLY A 68 -2.13 -1.13 12.88
C GLY A 68 -1.82 -2.57 13.28
N MET A 69 -1.97 -3.54 12.37
CA MET A 69 -1.66 -4.93 12.65
C MET A 69 -0.19 -5.10 13.03
N PRO A 70 0.14 -5.77 14.16
CA PRO A 70 1.54 -6.00 14.50
C PRO A 70 2.23 -6.86 13.44
N LEU A 71 3.48 -6.50 13.10
CA LEU A 71 4.26 -7.29 12.14
C LEU A 71 4.47 -8.72 12.60
N SER A 72 4.50 -8.96 13.90
CA SER A 72 4.64 -10.29 14.47
C SER A 72 3.46 -11.21 14.15
N ASP A 73 2.34 -10.66 13.70
CA ASP A 73 1.15 -11.45 13.33
C ASP A 73 1.13 -11.84 11.85
N LEU A 74 2.15 -11.43 11.10
CA LEU A 74 2.25 -11.79 9.69
C LEU A 74 2.69 -13.24 9.49
#